data_771f3153ef489dd7ecd395ac77618b79
#
_entry.id   771f3153ef489dd7ecd395ac77618b79
#
_cell.length_a   1.000
_cell.length_b   1.000
_cell.length_c   1.000
_cell.angle_alpha   90.00
_cell.angle_beta   90.00
_cell.angle_gamma   90.00
#
_symmetry.space_group_name_H-M   'P 1'
#
loop_
_entity.id
_entity.type
_entity.pdbx_description
1 polymer ?
#
loop_
_entity_poly.entity_id
_entity_poly.type
_entity_poly.pdbx_seq_one_letter_code
_entity_poly.pdbx_strand_id
1 'polypeptide(L)'
;MVGCFVQCASEEERKALDADLIVGAKQKNELVNLIQQALKDHEKIDVVHEVTQFKDFEAMPVHCFESMHRAFLKVQDGCNQFCSYCAIPFARGRERSLNHEQVIQIAKDLCDKGHTEIVLNR
;
A
#
# COMPACT_ATOMS: atom_id res chain seq x y z
N MET A 1 -2.39 -3.64 13.49
CA MET A 1 -1.70 -4.52 12.50
C MET A 1 -2.10 -4.12 11.09
N VAL A 2 -1.17 -4.09 10.11
CA VAL A 2 -1.44 -3.56 8.74
C VAL A 2 -0.80 -4.44 7.68
N GLY A 3 -1.48 -4.64 6.54
CA GLY A 3 -0.87 -5.20 5.32
C GLY A 3 -1.43 -6.52 4.83
N CYS A 4 -0.61 -7.23 4.01
CA CYS A 4 -1.07 -8.39 3.25
C CYS A 4 -1.49 -9.60 4.11
N PHE A 5 -0.88 -9.78 5.28
CA PHE A 5 -1.26 -10.88 6.17
C PHE A 5 -2.73 -10.74 6.60
N VAL A 6 -3.09 -9.61 7.20
CA VAL A 6 -4.47 -9.39 7.65
C VAL A 6 -5.47 -9.28 6.50
N GLN A 7 -5.01 -8.90 5.31
CA GLN A 7 -5.83 -8.90 4.10
C GLN A 7 -6.25 -10.31 3.66
N CYS A 8 -5.37 -11.30 3.85
CA CYS A 8 -5.62 -12.70 3.50
C CYS A 8 -6.22 -13.51 4.65
N ALA A 9 -6.15 -13.02 5.88
CA ALA A 9 -6.67 -13.68 7.06
C ALA A 9 -8.21 -13.71 7.04
N SER A 10 -8.80 -14.80 7.51
CA SER A 10 -10.24 -14.91 7.73
C SER A 10 -10.69 -13.94 8.84
N GLU A 11 -11.98 -13.69 8.91
CA GLU A 11 -12.54 -12.84 9.97
C GLU A 11 -12.29 -13.43 11.36
N GLU A 12 -12.35 -14.76 11.49
CA GLU A 12 -12.06 -15.46 12.75
C GLU A 12 -10.61 -15.29 13.18
N GLU A 13 -9.67 -15.43 12.23
CA GLU A 13 -8.25 -15.21 12.48
C GLU A 13 -7.97 -13.76 12.88
N ARG A 14 -8.59 -12.76 12.22
CA ARG A 14 -8.43 -11.36 12.57
C ARG A 14 -9.00 -11.04 13.96
N LYS A 15 -10.15 -11.61 14.32
CA LYS A 15 -10.73 -11.44 15.66
C LYS A 15 -9.86 -12.03 16.78
N ALA A 16 -9.11 -13.09 16.47
CA ALA A 16 -8.18 -13.71 17.41
C ALA A 16 -6.89 -12.89 17.61
N LEU A 17 -6.62 -11.90 16.75
CA LEU A 17 -5.47 -11.01 16.91
C LEU A 17 -5.72 -10.03 18.07
N ASP A 18 -4.74 -9.90 18.96
CA ASP A 18 -4.73 -8.88 19.99
C ASP A 18 -4.22 -7.55 19.40
N ALA A 19 -5.09 -6.90 18.62
CA ALA A 19 -4.78 -5.66 17.93
C ALA A 19 -5.98 -4.71 17.96
N ASP A 20 -5.74 -3.46 18.35
CA ASP A 20 -6.77 -2.42 18.39
C ASP A 20 -7.12 -1.90 17.00
N LEU A 21 -6.17 -1.97 16.05
CA LEU A 21 -6.37 -1.53 14.68
C LEU A 21 -5.86 -2.59 13.69
N ILE A 22 -6.75 -3.02 12.79
CA ILE A 22 -6.45 -3.92 11.68
C ILE A 22 -6.80 -3.21 10.38
N VAL A 23 -5.82 -3.06 9.48
CA VAL A 23 -5.99 -2.44 8.16
C VAL A 23 -5.44 -3.35 7.07
N GLY A 24 -6.23 -3.64 6.07
CA GLY A 24 -5.85 -4.48 4.94
C GLY A 24 -4.77 -3.88 4.04
N ALA A 25 -4.74 -4.31 2.79
CA ALA A 25 -3.75 -3.85 1.80
C ALA A 25 -4.08 -2.48 1.20
N LYS A 26 -5.34 -2.01 1.34
CA LYS A 26 -5.85 -0.72 0.84
C LYS A 26 -5.95 0.31 1.98
N GLN A 27 -6.21 1.56 1.64
CA GLN A 27 -6.41 2.69 2.57
C GLN A 27 -5.21 3.04 3.44
N LYS A 28 -4.01 2.82 2.94
CA LYS A 28 -2.78 3.22 3.65
C LYS A 28 -2.67 4.73 3.82
N ASN A 29 -3.28 5.51 2.92
CA ASN A 29 -3.31 6.97 3.00
C ASN A 29 -4.13 7.47 4.21
N GLU A 30 -5.10 6.68 4.68
CA GLU A 30 -5.95 7.00 5.83
C GLU A 30 -5.40 6.43 7.15
N LEU A 31 -4.28 5.72 7.12
CA LEU A 31 -3.73 5.02 8.27
C LEU A 31 -3.53 5.92 9.49
N VAL A 32 -3.03 7.15 9.30
CA VAL A 32 -2.81 8.10 10.39
C VAL A 32 -4.13 8.49 11.06
N ASN A 33 -5.17 8.74 10.27
CA ASN A 33 -6.49 9.10 10.79
C ASN A 33 -7.11 7.91 11.55
N LEU A 34 -6.97 6.69 11.01
CA LEU A 34 -7.47 5.47 11.67
C LEU A 34 -6.75 5.20 13.00
N ILE A 35 -5.43 5.44 13.07
CA ILE A 35 -4.67 5.35 14.31
C ILE A 35 -5.17 6.37 15.33
N GLN A 36 -5.37 7.62 14.92
CA GLN A 36 -5.86 8.68 15.81
C GLN A 36 -7.26 8.36 16.33
N GLN A 37 -8.12 7.79 15.49
CA GLN A 37 -9.46 7.36 15.86
C GLN A 37 -9.39 6.20 16.88
N ALA A 38 -8.62 5.15 16.61
CA ALA A 38 -8.46 4.01 17.52
C ALA A 38 -7.95 4.43 18.91
N LEU A 39 -6.99 5.38 18.95
CA LEU A 39 -6.46 5.92 20.23
C LEU A 39 -7.48 6.76 20.98
N LYS A 40 -8.38 7.44 20.28
CA LYS A 40 -9.38 8.34 20.89
C LYS A 40 -10.59 7.59 21.42
N ASP A 41 -11.08 6.65 20.63
CA ASP A 41 -12.35 5.97 20.89
C ASP A 41 -12.17 4.70 21.74
N HIS A 42 -10.93 4.19 21.87
CA HIS A 42 -10.57 2.93 22.53
C HIS A 42 -11.36 1.72 22.02
N GLU A 43 -11.83 1.78 20.78
CA GLU A 43 -12.57 0.70 20.11
C GLU A 43 -11.66 -0.04 19.11
N LYS A 44 -11.88 -1.35 18.98
CA LYS A 44 -11.19 -2.15 17.96
C LYS A 44 -11.73 -1.78 16.58
N ILE A 45 -10.83 -1.41 15.67
CA ILE A 45 -11.15 -1.04 14.29
C ILE A 45 -10.60 -2.11 13.35
N ASP A 46 -11.46 -2.76 12.57
CA ASP A 46 -11.09 -3.71 11.51
C ASP A 46 -11.56 -3.16 10.15
N VAL A 47 -10.59 -2.70 9.33
CA VAL A 47 -10.83 -2.14 8.00
C VAL A 47 -10.11 -3.01 6.97
N VAL A 48 -10.77 -4.09 6.58
CA VAL A 48 -10.31 -4.99 5.53
C VAL A 48 -11.36 -5.04 4.43
N HIS A 49 -11.00 -4.55 3.24
CA HIS A 49 -11.89 -4.51 2.08
C HIS A 49 -11.70 -5.73 1.19
N GLU A 50 -12.78 -6.11 0.51
CA GLU A 50 -12.72 -7.14 -0.52
C GLU A 50 -11.75 -6.76 -1.64
N VAL A 51 -10.84 -7.67 -1.98
CA VAL A 51 -9.79 -7.47 -2.99
C VAL A 51 -10.39 -7.13 -4.37
N THR A 52 -11.58 -7.63 -4.66
CA THR A 52 -12.34 -7.34 -5.90
C THR A 52 -12.73 -5.88 -6.07
N GLN A 53 -12.75 -5.11 -4.97
CA GLN A 53 -13.05 -3.67 -4.96
C GLN A 53 -11.83 -2.80 -5.28
N PHE A 54 -10.63 -3.37 -5.36
CA PHE A 54 -9.39 -2.65 -5.63
C PHE A 54 -9.28 -2.33 -7.13
N LYS A 55 -9.86 -1.23 -7.57
CA LYS A 55 -9.88 -0.81 -8.99
C LYS A 55 -8.80 0.21 -9.30
N ASP A 56 -8.50 1.11 -8.37
CA ASP A 56 -7.63 2.23 -8.60
C ASP A 56 -6.25 2.02 -7.97
N PHE A 57 -5.22 2.59 -8.62
CA PHE A 57 -3.88 2.66 -8.04
C PHE A 57 -3.86 3.67 -6.90
N GLU A 58 -3.49 3.23 -5.71
CA GLU A 58 -3.32 4.11 -4.55
C GLU A 58 -1.93 4.73 -4.59
N ALA A 59 -1.85 5.95 -5.13
CA ALA A 59 -0.61 6.71 -5.15
C ALA A 59 -0.25 7.12 -3.72
N MET A 60 0.90 6.70 -3.24
CA MET A 60 1.47 7.18 -1.99
C MET A 60 2.48 8.29 -2.29
N PRO A 61 2.54 9.34 -1.45
CA PRO A 61 3.55 10.36 -1.62
C PRO A 61 4.95 9.73 -1.59
N VAL A 62 5.77 10.08 -2.58
CA VAL A 62 7.16 9.64 -2.61
C VAL A 62 7.92 10.45 -1.57
N HIS A 63 8.30 9.81 -0.47
CA HIS A 63 9.16 10.43 0.53
C HIS A 63 10.60 10.40 0.03
N CYS A 64 11.15 11.59 -0.21
CA CYS A 64 12.57 11.75 -0.48
C CYS A 64 13.34 11.63 0.84
N PHE A 65 14.22 10.68 0.92
CA PHE A 65 15.21 10.64 2.01
C PHE A 65 16.37 11.54 1.58
N GLU A 66 16.54 12.69 2.24
CA GLU A 66 17.55 13.72 1.89
C GLU A 66 19.00 13.18 1.82
N SER A 67 19.27 12.03 2.40
CA SER A 67 20.59 11.39 2.40
C SER A 67 20.79 10.29 1.34
N MET A 68 19.81 10.02 0.49
CA MET A 68 19.89 8.92 -0.47
C MET A 68 19.93 9.44 -1.91
N HIS A 69 20.96 9.01 -2.66
CA HIS A 69 21.06 9.27 -4.11
C HIS A 69 19.99 8.52 -4.92
N ARG A 70 19.50 7.40 -4.36
CA ARG A 70 18.52 6.52 -4.99
C ARG A 70 17.12 6.80 -4.46
N ALA A 71 16.16 6.99 -5.36
CA ALA A 71 14.73 7.07 -5.06
C ALA A 71 13.99 5.80 -5.50
N PHE A 72 12.94 5.43 -4.78
CA PHE A 72 12.05 4.33 -5.14
C PHE A 72 10.71 4.88 -5.57
N LEU A 73 10.31 4.59 -6.79
CA LEU A 73 9.02 4.98 -7.35
C LEU A 73 8.15 3.75 -7.60
N LYS A 74 7.09 3.60 -6.81
CA LYS A 74 6.09 2.56 -7.04
C LYS A 74 5.20 2.97 -8.20
N VAL A 75 5.23 2.20 -9.29
CA VAL A 75 4.46 2.46 -10.50
C VAL A 75 3.32 1.48 -10.74
N GLN A 76 3.31 0.36 -10.00
CA GLN A 76 2.33 -0.70 -10.16
C GLN A 76 1.98 -1.32 -8.80
N ASP A 77 0.76 -1.82 -8.66
CA ASP A 77 0.33 -2.64 -7.53
C ASP A 77 -0.54 -3.80 -8.00
N GLY A 78 -0.58 -4.89 -7.22
CA GLY A 78 -1.26 -6.12 -7.60
C GLY A 78 -0.53 -6.90 -8.69
N CYS A 79 -1.11 -8.02 -9.13
CA CYS A 79 -0.50 -8.87 -10.15
C CYS A 79 -1.53 -9.79 -10.81
N ASN A 80 -1.40 -10.04 -12.12
CA ASN A 80 -2.28 -10.91 -12.88
C ASN A 80 -1.68 -12.32 -13.15
N GLN A 81 -0.48 -12.64 -12.64
CA GLN A 81 0.21 -13.89 -12.98
C GLN A 81 -0.30 -15.11 -12.22
N PHE A 82 -0.84 -14.92 -11.01
CA PHE A 82 -1.37 -16.01 -10.17
C PHE A 82 -0.41 -17.21 -10.02
N CYS A 83 0.88 -16.95 -9.86
CA CYS A 83 1.87 -18.01 -9.62
C CYS A 83 1.48 -18.82 -8.36
N SER A 84 1.68 -20.16 -8.41
CA SER A 84 1.22 -21.09 -7.37
C SER A 84 1.72 -20.80 -5.94
N TYR A 85 2.87 -20.14 -5.81
CA TYR A 85 3.50 -19.79 -4.54
C TYR A 85 3.26 -18.32 -4.09
N CYS A 86 2.51 -17.53 -4.89
CA CYS A 86 2.45 -16.09 -4.69
C CYS A 86 1.12 -15.64 -4.11
N ALA A 87 1.15 -15.00 -2.94
CA ALA A 87 -0.02 -14.43 -2.29
C ALA A 87 -0.42 -13.03 -2.83
N ILE A 88 0.39 -12.39 -3.67
CA ILE A 88 0.16 -11.00 -4.11
C ILE A 88 -1.20 -10.81 -4.79
N PRO A 89 -1.64 -11.66 -5.76
CA PRO A 89 -2.94 -11.51 -6.39
C PRO A 89 -4.12 -11.58 -5.41
N PHE A 90 -3.95 -12.36 -4.34
CA PHE A 90 -4.97 -12.59 -3.32
C PHE A 90 -4.99 -11.47 -2.27
N ALA A 91 -3.82 -10.91 -1.95
CA ALA A 91 -3.70 -9.85 -0.95
C ALA A 91 -3.85 -8.43 -1.53
N ARG A 92 -3.37 -8.21 -2.76
CA ARG A 92 -3.35 -6.88 -3.38
C ARG A 92 -4.26 -6.76 -4.60
N GLY A 93 -4.82 -7.89 -5.06
CA GLY A 93 -5.72 -7.95 -6.20
C GLY A 93 -5.03 -7.88 -7.56
N ARG A 94 -5.84 -7.55 -8.57
CA ARG A 94 -5.40 -7.42 -9.95
C ARG A 94 -4.43 -6.26 -10.12
N GLU A 95 -3.63 -6.35 -11.17
CA GLU A 95 -2.70 -5.31 -11.57
C GLU A 95 -3.38 -3.96 -11.80
N ARG A 96 -2.82 -2.93 -11.19
CA ARG A 96 -3.18 -1.52 -11.34
C ARG A 96 -1.90 -0.72 -11.46
N SER A 97 -1.83 0.15 -12.46
CA SER A 97 -0.64 0.94 -12.74
C SER A 97 -0.91 2.43 -12.59
N LEU A 98 0.10 3.15 -12.17
CA LEU A 98 0.11 4.60 -12.22
C LEU A 98 0.13 5.06 -13.68
N ASN A 99 -0.56 6.16 -13.99
CA ASN A 99 -0.54 6.74 -15.33
C ASN A 99 0.90 7.14 -15.72
N HIS A 100 1.29 6.86 -16.98
CA HIS A 100 2.65 7.11 -17.46
C HIS A 100 3.06 8.59 -17.40
N GLU A 101 2.12 9.53 -17.60
CA GLU A 101 2.38 10.96 -17.49
C GLU A 101 2.73 11.34 -16.05
N GLN A 102 2.01 10.77 -15.08
CA GLN A 102 2.30 10.95 -13.65
C GLN A 102 3.66 10.35 -13.27
N VAL A 103 4.00 9.17 -13.82
CA VAL A 103 5.32 8.55 -13.58
C VAL A 103 6.44 9.48 -14.06
N ILE A 104 6.30 10.05 -15.27
CA ILE A 104 7.29 10.98 -15.84
C ILE A 104 7.38 12.25 -14.99
N GLN A 105 6.25 12.80 -14.55
CA GLN A 105 6.26 14.00 -13.71
C GLN A 105 6.95 13.75 -12.37
N ILE A 106 6.61 12.67 -11.68
CA ILE A 106 7.25 12.30 -10.41
C ILE A 106 8.75 12.04 -10.61
N ALA A 107 9.14 11.39 -11.71
CA ALA A 107 10.56 11.16 -11.99
C ALA A 107 11.32 12.48 -12.18
N LYS A 108 10.75 13.48 -12.88
CA LYS A 108 11.34 14.82 -13.00
C LYS A 108 11.48 15.49 -11.64
N ASP A 109 10.43 15.47 -10.82
CA ASP A 109 10.46 16.07 -9.47
C ASP A 109 11.54 15.42 -8.59
N LEU A 110 11.77 14.10 -8.75
CA LEU A 110 12.86 13.40 -8.05
C LEU A 110 14.25 13.83 -8.54
N CYS A 111 14.43 14.00 -9.86
CA CYS A 111 15.66 14.52 -10.43
C CYS A 111 15.95 15.94 -9.95
N ASP A 112 14.95 16.81 -9.94
CA ASP A 112 15.07 18.20 -9.46
C ASP A 112 15.45 18.29 -7.97
N LYS A 113 15.06 17.27 -7.17
CA LYS A 113 15.47 17.10 -5.78
C LYS A 113 16.86 16.48 -5.60
N GLY A 114 17.58 16.21 -6.69
CA GLY A 114 18.97 15.74 -6.68
C GLY A 114 19.15 14.22 -6.64
N HIS A 115 18.07 13.42 -6.83
CA HIS A 115 18.22 11.98 -6.97
C HIS A 115 18.83 11.63 -8.34
N THR A 116 19.89 10.82 -8.33
CA THR A 116 20.64 10.41 -9.53
C THR A 116 20.23 9.03 -10.03
N GLU A 117 19.48 8.27 -9.24
CA GLU A 117 18.99 6.95 -9.58
C GLU A 117 17.53 6.79 -9.15
N ILE A 118 16.69 6.29 -10.04
CA ILE A 118 15.30 5.99 -9.74
C ILE A 118 15.06 4.49 -9.99
N VAL A 119 14.60 3.79 -8.96
CA VAL A 119 14.21 2.39 -9.05
C VAL A 119 12.69 2.31 -9.15
N LEU A 120 12.21 1.79 -10.29
CA LEU A 120 10.79 1.52 -10.49
C LEU A 120 10.45 0.19 -9.83
N ASN A 121 9.40 0.18 -9.02
CA ASN A 121 8.94 -1.04 -8.33
C ASN A 121 7.42 -1.22 -8.39
N ARG A 122 6.97 -2.41 -7.98
CA ARG A 122 5.58 -2.80 -7.87
C ARG A 122 5.26 -3.44 -6.51
#